data_08b1b4f46977ccba466ad45fce27f25b
#
_entry.id   08b1b4f46977ccba466ad45fce27f25b
#
_cell.length_a   1.000
_cell.length_b   1.000
_cell.length_c   1.000
_cell.angle_alpha   90.00
_cell.angle_beta   90.00
_cell.angle_gamma   90.00
#
_symmetry.space_group_name_H-M   'P 1'
#
loop_
_entity.id
_entity.type
_entity.pdbx_description
1 polymer ?
#
loop_
_entity_poly.entity_id
_entity_poly.type
_entity_poly.pdbx_seq_one_letter_code
_entity_poly.pdbx_strand_id
1 'polypeptide(L)'
;MQDLTGVLATAVSAFAASNLDDILVLLLLFSAADRRHAAWHVVAGQYLGFAVLVCASLIGFVGGQLLPPAWIGVLGLLPISLGVSQLIDNIGDADDSVVSTAEASMPTWLLNLGLPCGQIAAIAGLTVANGGDNVGLYLPLFAGCTAPELGLTLLVFAGMVGLWCALAWRLIQAPGLGALVRRVVQPAVPLVLIGLGLLILLDSHTLADRTLAVLVLCGLAAMSLSLGRQLQQAAQSLHRATLRPTSVPSR
;
A
#
# COMPACT_ATOMS: atom_id res chain seq x y z
N MET A 1 -19.22 -1.01 -20.21
CA MET A 1 -19.64 -1.79 -19.02
C MET A 1 -18.55 -2.80 -18.76
N GLN A 2 -17.77 -2.57 -17.73
CA GLN A 2 -16.84 -3.62 -17.28
C GLN A 2 -17.71 -4.79 -16.78
N ASP A 3 -17.32 -6.01 -17.13
CA ASP A 3 -17.99 -7.20 -16.60
C ASP A 3 -17.86 -7.22 -15.10
N LEU A 4 -18.91 -7.61 -14.37
CA LEU A 4 -18.91 -7.71 -12.90
C LEU A 4 -17.67 -8.43 -12.36
N THR A 5 -17.21 -9.45 -13.07
CA THR A 5 -15.99 -10.20 -12.76
C THR A 5 -14.73 -9.34 -12.86
N GLY A 6 -14.66 -8.42 -13.83
CA GLY A 6 -13.54 -7.50 -13.98
C GLY A 6 -13.46 -6.50 -12.81
N VAL A 7 -14.59 -5.92 -12.42
CA VAL A 7 -14.65 -5.00 -11.26
C VAL A 7 -14.23 -5.72 -9.96
N LEU A 8 -14.74 -6.93 -9.74
CA LEU A 8 -14.37 -7.74 -8.57
C LEU A 8 -12.88 -8.06 -8.55
N ALA A 9 -12.33 -8.53 -9.68
CA ALA A 9 -10.92 -8.87 -9.78
C ALA A 9 -10.03 -7.66 -9.53
N THR A 10 -10.38 -6.50 -10.12
CA THR A 10 -9.64 -5.25 -9.93
C THR A 10 -9.71 -4.79 -8.47
N ALA A 11 -10.90 -4.80 -7.85
CA ALA A 11 -11.07 -4.40 -6.46
C ALA A 11 -10.27 -5.29 -5.51
N VAL A 12 -10.35 -6.62 -5.66
CA VAL A 12 -9.60 -7.57 -4.83
C VAL A 12 -8.09 -7.40 -5.02
N SER A 13 -7.63 -7.26 -6.27
CA SER A 13 -6.21 -7.09 -6.57
C SER A 13 -5.67 -5.77 -6.04
N ALA A 14 -6.42 -4.68 -6.19
CA ALA A 14 -6.06 -3.36 -5.68
C ALA A 14 -5.94 -3.38 -4.16
N PHE A 15 -6.95 -3.92 -3.46
CA PHE A 15 -6.91 -4.05 -2.01
C PHE A 15 -5.74 -4.91 -1.54
N ALA A 16 -5.56 -6.09 -2.13
CA ALA A 16 -4.51 -7.00 -1.74
C ALA A 16 -3.12 -6.38 -1.95
N ALA A 17 -2.91 -5.66 -3.07
CA ALA A 17 -1.64 -5.03 -3.37
C ALA A 17 -1.29 -3.91 -2.40
N SER A 18 -2.28 -3.06 -2.04
CA SER A 18 -2.04 -1.89 -1.21
C SER A 18 -2.06 -2.17 0.30
N ASN A 19 -2.65 -3.28 0.76
CA ASN A 19 -2.77 -3.58 2.20
C ASN A 19 -1.96 -4.81 2.64
N LEU A 20 -0.97 -5.21 1.85
CA LEU A 20 -0.21 -6.41 2.19
C LEU A 20 0.75 -6.18 3.38
N ASP A 21 1.34 -5.02 3.46
CA ASP A 21 2.15 -4.54 4.56
C ASP A 21 1.32 -4.33 5.84
N ASP A 22 0.06 -3.94 5.70
CA ASP A 22 -0.90 -3.84 6.81
C ASP A 22 -1.06 -5.17 7.58
N ILE A 23 -0.86 -6.32 6.94
CA ILE A 23 -0.87 -7.61 7.65
C ILE A 23 0.21 -7.65 8.73
N LEU A 24 1.38 -7.11 8.47
CA LEU A 24 2.47 -7.10 9.45
C LEU A 24 2.15 -6.17 10.62
N VAL A 25 1.57 -5.00 10.33
CA VAL A 25 1.10 -4.06 11.35
C VAL A 25 -0.02 -4.69 12.17
N LEU A 26 -0.98 -5.36 11.54
CA LEU A 26 -2.06 -6.08 12.22
C LEU A 26 -1.52 -7.23 13.08
N LEU A 27 -0.51 -7.97 12.63
CA LEU A 27 0.15 -9.01 13.43
C LEU A 27 0.75 -8.42 14.70
N LEU A 28 1.45 -7.28 14.61
CA LEU A 28 2.01 -6.59 15.78
C LEU A 28 0.90 -6.11 16.72
N LEU A 29 -0.15 -5.45 16.19
CA LEU A 29 -1.26 -4.94 16.98
C LEU A 29 -2.01 -6.06 17.70
N PHE A 30 -2.31 -7.16 17.02
CA PHE A 30 -2.97 -8.30 17.63
C PHE A 30 -2.06 -9.07 18.61
N SER A 31 -0.74 -9.10 18.40
CA SER A 31 0.20 -9.71 19.36
C SER A 31 0.34 -8.91 20.63
N ALA A 32 0.25 -7.57 20.54
CA ALA A 32 0.27 -6.66 21.68
C ALA A 32 -1.07 -6.58 22.41
N ALA A 33 -2.16 -7.01 21.76
CA ALA A 33 -3.51 -6.98 22.32
C ALA A 33 -3.70 -8.10 23.35
N ASP A 34 -3.73 -7.73 24.64
CA ASP A 34 -4.03 -8.66 25.74
C ASP A 34 -5.49 -9.14 25.63
N ARG A 35 -5.65 -10.42 25.29
CA ARG A 35 -6.89 -11.24 25.30
C ARG A 35 -8.21 -10.55 24.86
N ARG A 36 -8.97 -11.26 24.07
CA ARG A 36 -10.33 -11.08 23.49
C ARG A 36 -11.00 -9.68 23.51
N HIS A 37 -10.82 -8.86 24.55
CA HIS A 37 -11.41 -7.51 24.60
C HIS A 37 -10.63 -6.46 23.83
N ALA A 38 -9.31 -6.65 23.68
CA ALA A 38 -8.49 -5.72 22.90
C ALA A 38 -8.51 -6.03 21.40
N ALA A 39 -8.78 -7.26 20.99
CA ALA A 39 -8.84 -7.65 19.58
C ALA A 39 -9.91 -6.89 18.79
N TRP A 40 -11.07 -6.62 19.40
CA TRP A 40 -12.13 -5.86 18.72
C TRP A 40 -11.74 -4.38 18.53
N HIS A 41 -10.91 -3.80 19.42
CA HIS A 41 -10.38 -2.45 19.24
C HIS A 41 -9.46 -2.36 18.02
N VAL A 42 -8.68 -3.42 17.77
CA VAL A 42 -7.83 -3.50 16.56
C VAL A 42 -8.71 -3.51 15.32
N VAL A 43 -9.74 -4.35 15.29
CA VAL A 43 -10.67 -4.43 14.15
C VAL A 43 -11.38 -3.09 13.94
N ALA A 44 -11.93 -2.50 15.02
CA ALA A 44 -12.64 -1.23 14.92
C ALA A 44 -11.73 -0.08 14.48
N GLY A 45 -10.49 -0.03 15.00
CA GLY A 45 -9.49 0.96 14.61
C GLY A 45 -9.08 0.81 13.16
N GLN A 46 -8.87 -0.42 12.69
CA GLN A 46 -8.55 -0.71 11.29
C GLN A 46 -9.67 -0.26 10.35
N TYR A 47 -10.93 -0.60 10.67
CA TYR A 47 -12.08 -0.15 9.88
C TYR A 47 -12.21 1.38 9.87
N LEU A 48 -12.00 2.03 11.00
CA LEU A 48 -12.09 3.49 11.11
C LEU A 48 -10.97 4.16 10.29
N GLY A 49 -9.73 3.72 10.44
CA GLY A 49 -8.59 4.24 9.69
C GLY A 49 -8.78 4.02 8.18
N PHE A 50 -9.18 2.81 7.79
CA PHE A 50 -9.46 2.49 6.40
C PHE A 50 -10.61 3.32 5.82
N ALA A 51 -11.68 3.58 6.59
CA ALA A 51 -12.75 4.46 6.16
C ALA A 51 -12.27 5.89 5.89
N VAL A 52 -11.33 6.41 6.69
CA VAL A 52 -10.71 7.73 6.44
C VAL A 52 -9.94 7.72 5.12
N LEU A 53 -9.14 6.69 4.84
CA LEU A 53 -8.39 6.55 3.59
C LEU A 53 -9.33 6.46 2.38
N VAL A 54 -10.40 5.68 2.49
CA VAL A 54 -11.44 5.58 1.46
C VAL A 54 -12.12 6.93 1.24
N CYS A 55 -12.51 7.64 2.30
CA CYS A 55 -13.11 8.97 2.18
C CYS A 55 -12.17 9.97 1.49
N ALA A 56 -10.87 9.95 1.83
CA ALA A 56 -9.88 10.75 1.13
C ALA A 56 -9.78 10.39 -0.35
N SER A 57 -9.84 9.10 -0.67
CA SER A 57 -9.75 8.60 -2.05
C SER A 57 -11.00 8.86 -2.88
N LEU A 58 -12.18 9.10 -2.25
CA LEU A 58 -13.42 9.46 -2.94
C LEU A 58 -13.31 10.78 -3.71
N ILE A 59 -12.35 11.63 -3.37
CA ILE A 59 -12.00 12.81 -4.17
C ILE A 59 -11.68 12.40 -5.62
N GLY A 60 -11.06 11.23 -5.81
CA GLY A 60 -10.80 10.66 -7.13
C GLY A 60 -12.09 10.39 -7.92
N PHE A 61 -13.10 9.82 -7.25
CA PHE A 61 -14.41 9.57 -7.91
C PHE A 61 -15.08 10.87 -8.37
N VAL A 62 -15.10 11.90 -7.51
CA VAL A 62 -15.66 13.22 -7.86
C VAL A 62 -14.85 13.85 -9.00
N GLY A 63 -13.53 13.78 -8.92
CA GLY A 63 -12.62 14.26 -9.97
C GLY A 63 -12.85 13.54 -11.30
N GLY A 64 -13.02 12.22 -11.27
CA GLY A 64 -13.28 11.40 -12.46
C GLY A 64 -14.60 11.73 -13.18
N GLN A 65 -15.60 12.22 -12.45
CA GLN A 65 -16.85 12.69 -13.06
C GLN A 65 -16.71 14.08 -13.74
N LEU A 66 -15.71 14.86 -13.35
CA LEU A 66 -15.49 16.21 -13.86
C LEU A 66 -14.41 16.26 -14.95
N LEU A 67 -13.48 15.32 -14.95
CA LEU A 67 -12.33 15.27 -15.85
C LEU A 67 -12.67 14.43 -17.11
N PRO A 68 -12.13 14.80 -18.28
CA PRO A 68 -12.17 13.93 -19.44
C PRO A 68 -11.50 12.58 -19.14
N PRO A 69 -12.03 11.45 -19.67
CA PRO A 69 -11.48 10.11 -19.40
C PRO A 69 -9.97 9.98 -19.64
N ALA A 70 -9.44 10.67 -20.65
CA ALA A 70 -8.04 10.69 -20.98
C ALA A 70 -7.14 11.22 -19.85
N TRP A 71 -7.63 12.12 -19.00
CA TRP A 71 -6.89 12.64 -17.84
C TRP A 71 -6.83 11.63 -16.67
N ILE A 72 -7.83 10.74 -16.57
CA ILE A 72 -7.88 9.72 -15.54
C ILE A 72 -6.67 8.78 -15.67
N GLY A 73 -6.26 8.47 -16.90
CA GLY A 73 -5.10 7.62 -17.12
C GLY A 73 -3.77 8.22 -16.64
N VAL A 74 -3.63 9.55 -16.61
CA VAL A 74 -2.45 10.19 -16.02
C VAL A 74 -2.33 9.85 -14.53
N LEU A 75 -3.46 9.69 -13.83
CA LEU A 75 -3.47 9.25 -12.43
C LEU A 75 -2.94 7.82 -12.25
N GLY A 76 -2.96 6.99 -13.30
CA GLY A 76 -2.33 5.67 -13.31
C GLY A 76 -0.81 5.71 -13.09
N LEU A 77 -0.16 6.87 -13.27
CA LEU A 77 1.24 7.04 -12.90
C LEU A 77 1.47 6.95 -11.39
N LEU A 78 0.46 7.23 -10.56
CA LEU A 78 0.58 7.14 -9.09
C LEU A 78 0.88 5.70 -8.64
N PRO A 79 0.04 4.69 -8.95
CA PRO A 79 0.33 3.32 -8.56
C PRO A 79 1.59 2.77 -9.25
N ILE A 80 1.93 3.22 -10.46
CA ILE A 80 3.20 2.85 -11.09
C ILE A 80 4.38 3.38 -10.28
N SER A 81 4.32 4.66 -9.85
CA SER A 81 5.41 5.26 -9.05
C SER A 81 5.57 4.58 -7.70
N LEU A 82 4.48 4.23 -7.03
CA LEU A 82 4.49 3.48 -5.78
C LEU A 82 5.09 2.08 -5.98
N GLY A 83 4.69 1.36 -7.01
CA GLY A 83 5.23 0.03 -7.31
C GLY A 83 6.72 0.09 -7.64
N VAL A 84 7.17 1.09 -8.39
CA VAL A 84 8.61 1.30 -8.68
C VAL A 84 9.38 1.64 -7.41
N SER A 85 8.84 2.51 -6.54
CA SER A 85 9.45 2.84 -5.24
C SER A 85 9.62 1.61 -4.37
N GLN A 86 8.56 0.82 -4.17
CA GLN A 86 8.61 -0.41 -3.39
C GLN A 86 9.57 -1.46 -3.99
N LEU A 87 9.69 -1.51 -5.33
CA LEU A 87 10.65 -2.41 -5.96
C LEU A 87 12.09 -2.03 -5.61
N ILE A 88 12.37 -0.74 -5.52
CA ILE A 88 13.69 -0.21 -5.14
C ILE A 88 13.99 -0.52 -3.67
N ASP A 89 13.02 -0.26 -2.79
CA ASP A 89 13.14 -0.48 -1.34
C ASP A 89 13.39 -1.98 -1.06
N ASN A 90 12.71 -2.87 -1.75
CA ASN A 90 12.93 -4.31 -1.65
C ASN A 90 14.33 -4.77 -2.12
N ILE A 91 15.01 -3.99 -2.95
CA ILE A 91 16.39 -4.28 -3.40
C ILE A 91 17.42 -3.73 -2.41
N GLY A 92 17.10 -2.60 -1.73
CA GLY A 92 18.02 -1.91 -0.82
C GLY A 92 18.05 -2.44 0.60
N ASP A 93 16.94 -2.92 1.13
CA ASP A 93 16.78 -3.34 2.53
C ASP A 93 16.30 -4.80 2.63
N ALA A 94 17.23 -5.70 2.85
CA ALA A 94 16.92 -7.08 3.22
C ALA A 94 16.52 -7.21 4.71
N ASP A 95 16.49 -6.12 5.51
CA ASP A 95 16.27 -6.19 6.96
C ASP A 95 15.59 -4.92 7.54
N ASP A 96 14.54 -5.14 8.35
CA ASP A 96 14.05 -4.32 9.47
C ASP A 96 13.21 -3.03 9.26
N SER A 97 12.89 -2.56 8.07
CA SER A 97 12.27 -1.22 7.93
C SER A 97 10.77 -1.13 8.32
N VAL A 98 9.99 -2.20 8.25
CA VAL A 98 8.53 -2.16 8.53
C VAL A 98 8.23 -2.11 10.03
N VAL A 99 9.04 -2.79 10.84
CA VAL A 99 8.86 -2.81 12.31
C VAL A 99 9.23 -1.46 12.92
N SER A 100 10.27 -0.81 12.37
CA SER A 100 10.77 0.49 12.86
C SER A 100 9.77 1.64 12.62
N THR A 101 9.03 1.63 11.51
CA THR A 101 8.03 2.67 11.23
C THR A 101 6.78 2.55 12.09
N ALA A 102 6.32 1.34 12.40
CA ALA A 102 5.17 1.12 13.26
C ALA A 102 5.44 1.52 14.72
N GLU A 103 6.63 1.22 15.23
CA GLU A 103 7.02 1.63 16.60
C GLU A 103 7.30 3.14 16.72
N ALA A 104 7.88 3.75 15.68
CA ALA A 104 8.19 5.18 15.69
C ALA A 104 6.96 6.08 15.51
N SER A 105 5.85 5.57 14.97
CA SER A 105 4.66 6.37 14.64
C SER A 105 3.63 6.47 15.77
N MET A 106 3.74 5.67 16.83
CA MET A 106 2.79 5.78 17.95
C MET A 106 3.30 6.73 19.04
N PRO A 107 2.71 7.92 19.19
CA PRO A 107 3.02 8.79 20.32
C PRO A 107 2.59 8.10 21.61
N THR A 108 3.49 7.97 22.56
CA THR A 108 3.26 7.29 23.86
C THR A 108 2.10 7.87 24.67
N TRP A 109 1.74 9.14 24.44
CA TRP A 109 0.56 9.75 25.07
C TRP A 109 -0.77 9.16 24.60
N LEU A 110 -0.83 8.63 23.34
CA LEU A 110 -2.02 7.98 22.80
C LEU A 110 -2.26 6.60 23.44
N LEU A 111 -1.20 5.88 23.76
CA LEU A 111 -1.27 4.59 24.46
C LEU A 111 -1.70 4.76 25.92
N ASN A 112 -1.39 5.90 26.53
CA ASN A 112 -1.68 6.20 27.93
C ASN A 112 -3.09 6.74 28.19
N LEU A 113 -3.92 6.95 27.15
CA LEU A 113 -5.27 7.52 27.32
C LEU A 113 -6.26 6.57 28.03
N GLY A 114 -5.91 5.32 28.32
CA GLY A 114 -6.68 4.38 29.15
C GLY A 114 -8.18 4.19 28.78
N LEU A 115 -8.65 4.91 27.75
CA LEU A 115 -10.03 4.86 27.27
C LEU A 115 -10.11 3.97 26.05
N PRO A 116 -11.13 3.13 25.90
CA PRO A 116 -11.32 2.28 24.72
C PRO A 116 -11.36 3.10 23.41
N CYS A 117 -11.90 4.31 23.45
CA CYS A 117 -11.87 5.24 22.31
C CYS A 117 -10.47 5.72 21.94
N GLY A 118 -9.55 5.86 22.90
CA GLY A 118 -8.17 6.28 22.65
C GLY A 118 -7.39 5.22 21.89
N GLN A 119 -7.56 3.94 22.22
CA GLN A 119 -6.90 2.83 21.52
C GLN A 119 -7.42 2.68 20.08
N ILE A 120 -8.73 2.78 19.87
CA ILE A 120 -9.33 2.74 18.52
C ILE A 120 -8.80 3.90 17.68
N ALA A 121 -8.75 5.12 18.22
CA ALA A 121 -8.24 6.29 17.54
C ALA A 121 -6.74 6.18 17.23
N ALA A 122 -5.94 5.59 18.15
CA ALA A 122 -4.53 5.33 17.93
C ALA A 122 -4.28 4.36 16.78
N ILE A 123 -5.02 3.25 16.76
CA ILE A 123 -4.94 2.24 15.71
C ILE A 123 -5.41 2.84 14.38
N ALA A 124 -6.51 3.58 14.37
CA ALA A 124 -6.98 4.27 13.18
C ALA A 124 -5.94 5.29 12.66
N GLY A 125 -5.31 6.04 13.55
CA GLY A 125 -4.23 6.97 13.20
C GLY A 125 -3.02 6.26 12.59
N LEU A 126 -2.64 5.10 13.12
CA LEU A 126 -1.57 4.27 12.58
C LEU A 126 -1.94 3.74 11.18
N THR A 127 -3.16 3.24 11.01
CA THR A 127 -3.67 2.79 9.70
C THR A 127 -3.64 3.92 8.68
N VAL A 128 -4.07 5.14 9.06
CA VAL A 128 -4.02 6.31 8.17
C VAL A 128 -2.59 6.71 7.85
N ALA A 129 -1.68 6.68 8.83
CA ALA A 129 -0.28 7.03 8.63
C ALA A 129 0.43 6.03 7.70
N ASN A 130 0.09 4.75 7.80
CA ASN A 130 0.64 3.69 6.94
C ASN A 130 -0.02 3.65 5.56
N GLY A 131 -1.29 4.08 5.44
CA GLY A 131 -2.09 3.93 4.21
C GLY A 131 -1.96 5.07 3.21
N GLY A 132 -0.87 5.82 3.19
CA GLY A 132 -0.65 6.90 2.22
C GLY A 132 -0.62 6.40 0.77
N ASP A 133 -0.03 5.24 0.53
CA ASP A 133 0.02 4.54 -0.75
C ASP A 133 -1.37 4.00 -1.17
N ASN A 134 -2.20 3.60 -0.21
CA ASN A 134 -3.59 3.23 -0.47
C ASN A 134 -4.36 4.36 -1.15
N VAL A 135 -4.23 5.60 -0.67
CA VAL A 135 -4.85 6.77 -1.30
C VAL A 135 -4.30 6.98 -2.71
N GLY A 136 -2.98 6.83 -2.89
CA GLY A 136 -2.33 6.94 -4.20
C GLY A 136 -2.84 5.94 -5.23
N LEU A 137 -3.26 4.75 -4.78
CA LEU A 137 -3.84 3.70 -5.64
C LEU A 137 -5.36 3.86 -5.82
N TYR A 138 -6.10 4.12 -4.72
CA TYR A 138 -7.56 4.16 -4.76
C TYR A 138 -8.10 5.40 -5.46
N LEU A 139 -7.39 6.53 -5.38
CA LEU A 139 -7.79 7.77 -6.05
C LEU A 139 -7.96 7.59 -7.58
N PRO A 140 -6.98 7.08 -8.35
CA PRO A 140 -7.17 6.81 -9.77
C PRO A 140 -8.16 5.67 -10.04
N LEU A 141 -8.20 4.65 -9.17
CA LEU A 141 -9.15 3.55 -9.29
C LEU A 141 -10.60 4.06 -9.21
N PHE A 142 -10.91 4.89 -8.21
CA PHE A 142 -12.26 5.44 -8.03
C PHE A 142 -12.60 6.46 -9.11
N ALA A 143 -11.61 7.18 -9.65
CA ALA A 143 -11.81 8.11 -10.76
C ALA A 143 -12.35 7.41 -12.02
N GLY A 144 -11.96 6.17 -12.27
CA GLY A 144 -12.42 5.35 -13.39
C GLY A 144 -13.75 4.61 -13.16
N CYS A 145 -14.31 4.64 -11.93
CA CYS A 145 -15.52 3.90 -11.60
C CYS A 145 -16.80 4.65 -11.94
N THR A 146 -17.82 3.92 -12.38
CA THR A 146 -19.22 4.37 -12.32
C THR A 146 -19.76 4.23 -10.89
N ALA A 147 -20.87 4.89 -10.55
CA ALA A 147 -21.45 4.82 -9.21
C ALA A 147 -21.76 3.38 -8.73
N PRO A 148 -22.35 2.47 -9.54
CA PRO A 148 -22.55 1.08 -9.11
C PRO A 148 -21.25 0.30 -8.95
N GLU A 149 -20.24 0.54 -9.79
CA GLU A 149 -18.93 -0.09 -9.69
C GLU A 149 -18.17 0.36 -8.43
N LEU A 150 -18.26 1.65 -8.10
CA LEU A 150 -17.74 2.18 -6.85
C LEU A 150 -18.41 1.53 -5.62
N GLY A 151 -19.75 1.43 -5.64
CA GLY A 151 -20.48 0.77 -4.55
C GLY A 151 -20.04 -0.68 -4.33
N LEU A 152 -19.86 -1.43 -5.43
CA LEU A 152 -19.35 -2.80 -5.39
C LEU A 152 -17.91 -2.85 -4.86
N THR A 153 -17.04 -1.97 -5.35
CA THR A 153 -15.65 -1.87 -4.90
C THR A 153 -15.55 -1.59 -3.39
N LEU A 154 -16.35 -0.65 -2.89
CA LEU A 154 -16.40 -0.34 -1.46
C LEU A 154 -16.89 -1.52 -0.60
N LEU A 155 -17.86 -2.26 -1.11
CA LEU A 155 -18.37 -3.46 -0.44
C LEU A 155 -17.29 -4.56 -0.38
N VAL A 156 -16.57 -4.77 -1.48
CA VAL A 156 -15.43 -5.69 -1.53
C VAL A 156 -14.35 -5.25 -0.55
N PHE A 157 -13.99 -3.98 -0.54
CA PHE A 157 -12.99 -3.43 0.37
C PHE A 157 -13.37 -3.64 1.83
N ALA A 158 -14.63 -3.36 2.21
CA ALA A 158 -15.13 -3.60 3.56
C ALA A 158 -15.01 -5.09 3.95
N GLY A 159 -15.35 -6.00 3.04
CA GLY A 159 -15.19 -7.44 3.27
C GLY A 159 -13.71 -7.85 3.41
N MET A 160 -12.85 -7.27 2.58
CA MET A 160 -11.41 -7.58 2.59
C MET A 160 -10.71 -7.07 3.86
N VAL A 161 -11.08 -5.91 4.41
CA VAL A 161 -10.57 -5.45 5.72
C VAL A 161 -10.87 -6.48 6.80
N GLY A 162 -12.11 -6.98 6.85
CA GLY A 162 -12.48 -8.04 7.80
C GLY A 162 -11.69 -9.34 7.58
N LEU A 163 -11.50 -9.71 6.32
CA LEU A 163 -10.70 -10.89 5.95
C LEU A 163 -9.23 -10.73 6.38
N TRP A 164 -8.62 -9.55 6.18
CA TRP A 164 -7.25 -9.24 6.61
C TRP A 164 -7.10 -9.32 8.12
N CYS A 165 -8.05 -8.73 8.87
CA CYS A 165 -8.08 -8.83 10.33
C CYS A 165 -8.20 -10.30 10.80
N ALA A 166 -9.08 -11.08 10.18
CA ALA A 166 -9.27 -12.49 10.50
C ALA A 166 -8.01 -13.31 10.15
N LEU A 167 -7.37 -13.01 9.01
CA LEU A 167 -6.13 -13.66 8.58
C LEU A 167 -4.99 -13.36 9.56
N ALA A 168 -4.77 -12.09 9.92
CA ALA A 168 -3.76 -11.67 10.89
C ALA A 168 -3.98 -12.35 12.24
N TRP A 169 -5.23 -12.38 12.73
CA TRP A 169 -5.58 -13.08 13.96
C TRP A 169 -5.27 -14.59 13.92
N ARG A 170 -5.51 -15.25 12.77
CA ARG A 170 -5.18 -16.68 12.58
C ARG A 170 -3.67 -16.90 12.48
N LEU A 171 -2.96 -16.01 11.81
CA LEU A 171 -1.50 -16.10 11.61
C LEU A 171 -0.73 -16.01 12.93
N ILE A 172 -1.20 -15.20 13.90
CA ILE A 172 -0.60 -15.14 15.24
C ILE A 172 -0.67 -16.47 15.97
N GLN A 173 -1.74 -17.23 15.75
CA GLN A 173 -1.93 -18.54 16.39
C GLN A 173 -1.08 -19.64 15.74
N ALA A 174 -0.49 -19.39 14.57
CA ALA A 174 0.27 -20.37 13.79
C ALA A 174 1.69 -19.81 13.52
N PRO A 175 2.66 -20.02 14.44
CA PRO A 175 4.02 -19.51 14.29
C PRO A 175 4.68 -20.05 13.01
N GLY A 176 5.27 -19.15 12.20
CA GLY A 176 5.94 -19.47 10.93
C GLY A 176 5.18 -19.07 9.68
N LEU A 177 3.85 -18.95 9.70
CA LEU A 177 3.09 -18.53 8.53
C LEU A 177 3.34 -17.06 8.15
N GLY A 178 3.54 -16.17 9.12
CA GLY A 178 3.85 -14.77 8.86
C GLY A 178 5.16 -14.58 8.06
N ALA A 179 6.17 -15.42 8.35
CA ALA A 179 7.42 -15.41 7.58
C ALA A 179 7.21 -15.89 6.14
N LEU A 180 6.30 -16.86 5.92
CA LEU A 180 5.95 -17.34 4.57
C LEU A 180 5.25 -16.25 3.76
N VAL A 181 4.29 -15.54 4.36
CA VAL A 181 3.59 -14.40 3.70
C VAL A 181 4.60 -13.33 3.29
N ARG A 182 5.48 -12.91 4.19
CA ARG A 182 6.54 -11.94 3.89
C ARG A 182 7.42 -12.41 2.72
N ARG A 183 7.83 -13.66 2.72
CA ARG A 183 8.77 -14.20 1.71
C ARG A 183 8.16 -14.37 0.33
N VAL A 184 6.87 -14.74 0.25
CA VAL A 184 6.23 -15.12 -1.03
C VAL A 184 5.41 -13.97 -1.60
N VAL A 185 4.68 -13.23 -0.76
CA VAL A 185 3.68 -12.27 -1.25
C VAL A 185 4.26 -10.86 -1.36
N GLN A 186 5.09 -10.44 -0.40
CA GLN A 186 5.67 -9.10 -0.41
C GLN A 186 6.42 -8.73 -1.71
N PRO A 187 7.24 -9.61 -2.32
CA PRO A 187 7.92 -9.26 -3.59
C PRO A 187 6.98 -9.15 -4.79
N ALA A 188 5.74 -9.66 -4.70
CA ALA A 188 4.77 -9.57 -5.80
C ALA A 188 4.01 -8.22 -5.81
N VAL A 189 3.91 -7.52 -4.67
CA VAL A 189 3.16 -6.27 -4.53
C VAL A 189 3.57 -5.21 -5.54
N PRO A 190 4.86 -4.87 -5.72
CA PRO A 190 5.27 -3.85 -6.68
C PRO A 190 4.81 -4.16 -8.09
N LEU A 191 4.84 -5.44 -8.48
CA LEU A 191 4.42 -5.87 -9.82
C LEU A 191 2.91 -5.70 -10.02
N VAL A 192 2.10 -5.97 -8.99
CA VAL A 192 0.64 -5.77 -9.05
C VAL A 192 0.31 -4.28 -9.12
N LEU A 193 0.98 -3.43 -8.34
CA LEU A 193 0.81 -1.97 -8.39
C LEU A 193 1.15 -1.40 -9.77
N ILE A 194 2.27 -1.80 -10.34
CA ILE A 194 2.68 -1.38 -11.69
C ILE A 194 1.66 -1.87 -12.72
N GLY A 195 1.25 -3.13 -12.63
CA GLY A 195 0.25 -3.72 -13.53
C GLY A 195 -1.09 -2.99 -13.47
N LEU A 196 -1.55 -2.63 -12.25
CA LEU A 196 -2.80 -1.91 -12.05
C LEU A 196 -2.73 -0.48 -12.59
N GLY A 197 -1.63 0.23 -12.35
CA GLY A 197 -1.43 1.56 -12.91
C GLY A 197 -1.35 1.55 -14.44
N LEU A 198 -0.73 0.52 -15.01
CA LEU A 198 -0.71 0.33 -16.47
C LEU A 198 -2.11 0.03 -17.02
N LEU A 199 -2.91 -0.77 -16.32
CA LEU A 199 -4.30 -1.06 -16.68
C LEU A 199 -5.12 0.22 -16.71
N ILE A 200 -5.04 1.07 -15.68
CA ILE A 200 -5.73 2.37 -15.63
C ILE A 200 -5.31 3.26 -16.82
N LEU A 201 -4.02 3.29 -17.13
CA LEU A 201 -3.46 4.07 -18.23
C LEU A 201 -3.97 3.61 -19.60
N LEU A 202 -4.10 2.31 -19.80
CA LEU A 202 -4.55 1.73 -21.08
C LEU A 202 -6.08 1.86 -21.26
N ASP A 203 -6.85 1.64 -20.19
CA ASP A 203 -8.32 1.68 -20.23
C ASP A 203 -8.85 3.10 -20.48
N SER A 204 -8.17 4.11 -19.98
CA SER A 204 -8.56 5.52 -20.16
C SER A 204 -8.21 6.14 -21.52
N HIS A 205 -7.63 5.38 -22.45
CA HIS A 205 -7.18 5.85 -23.77
C HIS A 205 -6.29 7.11 -23.75
N THR A 206 -5.58 7.35 -22.65
CA THR A 206 -4.70 8.51 -22.44
C THR A 206 -3.62 8.62 -23.51
N LEU A 207 -3.14 7.51 -24.02
CA LEU A 207 -2.11 7.46 -25.05
C LEU A 207 -2.62 7.86 -26.44
N ALA A 208 -3.92 7.98 -26.64
CA ALA A 208 -4.51 8.48 -27.90
C ALA A 208 -4.35 10.00 -28.05
N ASP A 209 -4.29 10.74 -26.94
CA ASP A 209 -3.97 12.17 -26.92
C ASP A 209 -2.46 12.39 -26.91
N ARG A 210 -1.93 13.07 -27.95
CA ARG A 210 -0.49 13.32 -28.09
C ARG A 210 0.12 14.06 -26.92
N THR A 211 -0.61 15.03 -26.35
CA THR A 211 -0.12 15.85 -25.24
C THR A 211 0.01 15.01 -23.95
N LEU A 212 -1.03 14.24 -23.66
CA LEU A 212 -1.06 13.35 -22.49
C LEU A 212 -0.08 12.19 -22.65
N ALA A 213 0.05 11.64 -23.87
CA ALA A 213 1.04 10.60 -24.15
C ALA A 213 2.48 11.09 -23.88
N VAL A 214 2.83 12.31 -24.31
CA VAL A 214 4.15 12.90 -23.99
C VAL A 214 4.33 13.08 -22.50
N LEU A 215 3.32 13.56 -21.76
CA LEU A 215 3.38 13.76 -20.32
C LEU A 215 3.60 12.42 -19.61
N VAL A 216 2.87 11.37 -19.97
CA VAL A 216 3.01 10.02 -19.43
C VAL A 216 4.40 9.45 -19.74
N LEU A 217 4.87 9.57 -20.99
CA LEU A 217 6.20 9.09 -21.38
C LEU A 217 7.32 9.82 -20.63
N CYS A 218 7.18 11.14 -20.42
CA CYS A 218 8.11 11.92 -19.61
C CYS A 218 8.11 11.44 -18.15
N GLY A 219 6.94 11.16 -17.57
CA GLY A 219 6.81 10.62 -16.22
C GLY A 219 7.48 9.25 -16.08
N LEU A 220 7.20 8.33 -17.01
CA LEU A 220 7.82 7.00 -17.04
C LEU A 220 9.33 7.08 -17.25
N ALA A 221 9.81 7.98 -18.12
CA ALA A 221 11.23 8.21 -18.33
C ALA A 221 11.92 8.74 -17.06
N ALA A 222 11.29 9.69 -16.36
CA ALA A 222 11.80 10.22 -15.10
C ALA A 222 11.88 9.12 -14.02
N MET A 223 10.86 8.24 -13.93
CA MET A 223 10.85 7.10 -13.02
C MET A 223 11.96 6.09 -13.36
N SER A 224 12.15 5.75 -14.64
CA SER A 224 13.19 4.82 -15.06
C SER A 224 14.60 5.37 -14.81
N LEU A 225 14.80 6.68 -14.99
CA LEU A 225 16.06 7.35 -14.66
C LEU A 225 16.33 7.37 -13.15
N SER A 226 15.30 7.60 -12.33
CA SER A 226 15.43 7.55 -10.87
C SER A 226 15.79 6.15 -10.40
N LEU A 227 15.12 5.13 -10.92
CA LEU A 227 15.43 3.71 -10.67
C LEU A 227 16.89 3.38 -11.05
N GLY A 228 17.31 3.76 -12.26
CA GLY A 228 18.67 3.53 -12.72
C GLY A 228 19.74 4.17 -11.83
N ARG A 229 19.50 5.41 -11.36
CA ARG A 229 20.42 6.09 -10.44
C ARG A 229 20.51 5.40 -9.08
N GLN A 230 19.38 4.95 -8.53
CA GLN A 230 19.35 4.28 -7.24
C GLN A 230 20.01 2.90 -7.30
N LEU A 231 19.77 2.13 -8.36
CA LEU A 231 20.47 0.85 -8.60
C LEU A 231 21.98 1.04 -8.72
N GLN A 232 22.45 2.08 -9.41
CA GLN A 232 23.88 2.41 -9.48
C GLN A 232 24.46 2.77 -8.11
N GLN A 233 23.72 3.54 -7.29
CA GLN A 233 24.15 3.88 -5.94
C GLN A 233 24.24 2.65 -5.04
N ALA A 234 23.22 1.76 -5.09
CA ALA A 234 23.24 0.50 -4.36
C ALA A 234 24.42 -0.40 -4.78
N ALA A 235 24.68 -0.52 -6.07
CA ALA A 235 25.84 -1.29 -6.57
C ALA A 235 27.18 -0.70 -6.11
N GLN A 236 27.31 0.63 -6.07
CA GLN A 236 28.53 1.29 -5.60
C GLN A 236 28.73 1.15 -4.09
N SER A 237 27.65 1.17 -3.28
CA SER A 237 27.74 0.97 -1.83
C SER A 237 28.19 -0.47 -1.49
N LEU A 238 27.66 -1.47 -2.18
CA LEU A 238 28.10 -2.86 -2.05
C LEU A 238 29.56 -3.04 -2.44
N HIS A 239 30.00 -2.43 -3.54
CA HIS A 239 31.39 -2.49 -3.96
C HIS A 239 32.36 -1.82 -2.95
N ARG A 240 31.95 -0.71 -2.34
CA ARG A 240 32.73 -0.05 -1.26
C ARG A 240 32.75 -0.87 0.03
N ALA A 241 31.70 -1.59 0.36
CA ALA A 241 31.63 -2.44 1.54
C ALA A 241 32.59 -3.65 1.41
N THR A 242 32.70 -4.23 0.23
CA THR A 242 33.62 -5.34 -0.05
C THR A 242 35.10 -4.93 -0.07
N LEU A 243 35.39 -3.65 -0.30
CA LEU A 243 36.77 -3.13 -0.33
C LEU A 243 37.27 -2.60 1.05
N ARG A 244 36.43 -2.54 2.10
CA ARG A 244 36.90 -2.20 3.45
C ARG A 244 37.68 -3.37 4.03
N PRO A 245 39.00 -3.24 4.31
CA PRO A 245 39.75 -4.27 4.98
C PRO A 245 39.18 -4.45 6.39
N THR A 246 38.90 -5.68 6.77
CA THR A 246 38.59 -6.04 8.15
C THR A 246 39.74 -5.59 9.03
N SER A 247 39.61 -4.48 9.74
CA SER A 247 40.54 -4.09 10.77
C SER A 247 40.43 -5.13 11.91
N VAL A 248 41.39 -6.04 11.94
CA VAL A 248 41.59 -6.96 13.04
C VAL A 248 41.86 -6.10 14.30
N PRO A 249 41.08 -6.24 15.38
CA PRO A 249 41.44 -5.59 16.65
C PRO A 249 42.74 -6.15 17.14
N SER A 250 43.80 -5.33 17.18
CA SER A 250 45.04 -5.66 17.88
C SER A 250 44.75 -5.81 19.37
N ARG A 251 45.10 -6.98 19.89
CA ARG A 251 45.09 -7.27 21.32
C ARG A 251 46.10 -6.40 22.09
#